data_a8c7359f6d9202b8793489170975b1a3
#
_entry.id   a8c7359f6d9202b8793489170975b1a3
#
_cell.length_a   1.000
_cell.length_b   1.000
_cell.length_c   1.000
_cell.angle_alpha   90.00
_cell.angle_beta   90.00
_cell.angle_gamma   90.00
#
_symmetry.space_group_name_H-M   'P 1'
#
loop_
_entity.id
_entity.type
_entity.pdbx_description
1 polymer ?
#
loop_
_entity_poly.entity_id
_entity_poly.type
_entity_poly.pdbx_seq_one_letter_code
_entity_poly.pdbx_strand_id
1 'polypeptide(L)'
;MEYRLEERLDCGLIIVFSPINIPKGKFGFSRFFEEEKRSVLFFNCENTWYVDCIEEMKEVIDSVLNRLKPSSVVFYGASMGGYAAMRIGGLYPKYPTFLFGPELELYIPGSLSHKNATIRQDNVDIL
;
A
#
# COMPACT_ATOMS: atom_id res chain seq x y z
N MET A 1 7.59 3.18 8.31
CA MET A 1 6.88 3.30 7.03
C MET A 1 7.47 4.45 6.24
N GLU A 2 7.69 4.23 4.97
CA GLU A 2 8.20 5.25 4.06
C GLU A 2 7.18 5.50 2.95
N TYR A 3 7.18 6.70 2.39
CA TYR A 3 6.36 7.01 1.23
C TYR A 3 7.07 8.01 0.31
N ARG A 4 6.66 8.00 -0.95
CA ARG A 4 7.14 8.95 -1.97
C ARG A 4 6.00 9.28 -2.92
N LEU A 5 5.75 10.56 -3.12
CA LEU A 5 4.81 11.04 -4.12
C LEU A 5 5.56 11.49 -5.36
N GLU A 6 5.22 10.88 -6.51
CA GLU A 6 5.70 11.34 -7.81
C GLU A 6 4.54 12.01 -8.53
N GLU A 7 4.54 13.33 -8.54
CA GLU A 7 3.53 14.11 -9.26
C GLU A 7 3.82 14.08 -10.76
N ARG A 8 2.76 13.84 -11.53
CA ARG A 8 2.85 13.73 -12.98
C ARG A 8 1.73 14.56 -13.63
N LEU A 9 1.77 14.68 -14.97
CA LEU A 9 0.90 15.62 -15.69
C LEU A 9 -0.57 15.22 -15.74
N ASP A 10 -0.88 13.92 -15.69
CA ASP A 10 -2.25 13.42 -15.74
C ASP A 10 -2.96 13.62 -14.40
N CYS A 11 -4.24 13.86 -14.42
CA CYS A 11 -5.04 14.17 -13.23
C CYS A 11 -5.36 12.96 -12.34
N GLY A 12 -4.97 11.75 -12.71
CA GLY A 12 -5.22 10.54 -11.92
C GLY A 12 -4.15 10.31 -10.84
N LEU A 13 -4.48 9.48 -9.88
CA LEU A 13 -3.57 9.05 -8.81
C LEU A 13 -3.63 7.53 -8.64
N ILE A 14 -2.46 6.90 -8.60
CA ILE A 14 -2.30 5.50 -8.24
C ILE A 14 -1.60 5.43 -6.90
N ILE A 15 -2.17 4.70 -5.94
CA ILE A 15 -1.58 4.49 -4.62
C ILE A 15 -1.08 3.06 -4.55
N VAL A 16 0.23 2.88 -4.40
CA VAL A 16 0.93 1.60 -4.53
C VAL A 16 1.54 1.19 -3.20
N PHE A 17 1.24 -0.02 -2.75
CA PHE A 17 1.82 -0.60 -1.54
C PHE A 17 2.84 -1.67 -1.92
N SER A 18 4.07 -1.52 -1.45
CA SER A 18 5.16 -2.44 -1.77
C SER A 18 4.92 -3.84 -1.19
N PRO A 19 5.33 -4.89 -1.92
CA PRO A 19 5.34 -6.26 -1.39
C PRO A 19 6.45 -6.44 -0.35
N ILE A 20 6.64 -7.67 0.14
CA ILE A 20 7.69 -7.98 1.10
C ILE A 20 9.08 -7.77 0.52
N ASN A 21 10.06 -7.56 1.41
CA ASN A 21 11.49 -7.55 1.09
C ASN A 21 11.92 -6.44 0.11
N ILE A 22 11.21 -5.33 0.10
CA ILE A 22 11.68 -4.13 -0.61
C ILE A 22 12.59 -3.35 0.33
N PRO A 23 13.86 -3.11 -0.03
CA PRO A 23 14.80 -2.41 0.84
C PRO A 23 14.35 -1.00 1.21
N LYS A 24 14.76 -0.56 2.38
CA LYS A 24 14.52 0.81 2.84
C LYS A 24 15.06 1.81 1.80
N GLY A 25 14.30 2.85 1.53
CA GLY A 25 14.61 3.86 0.53
C GLY A 25 14.19 3.49 -0.89
N LYS A 26 13.65 2.29 -1.09
CA LYS A 26 13.12 1.84 -2.39
C LYS A 26 11.63 1.54 -2.28
N PHE A 27 10.97 1.46 -3.44
CA PHE A 27 9.54 1.21 -3.51
C PHE A 27 9.24 0.14 -4.56
N GLY A 28 8.39 -0.80 -4.20
CA GLY A 28 7.95 -1.85 -5.10
C GLY A 28 7.19 -1.27 -6.28
N PHE A 29 7.35 -1.88 -7.44
CA PHE A 29 6.70 -1.47 -8.68
C PHE A 29 7.14 -0.10 -9.22
N SER A 30 8.18 0.53 -8.66
CA SER A 30 8.63 1.83 -9.15
C SER A 30 9.03 1.80 -10.62
N ARG A 31 9.63 0.71 -11.10
CA ARG A 31 9.94 0.50 -12.52
C ARG A 31 8.68 0.27 -13.35
N PHE A 32 7.75 -0.52 -12.84
CA PHE A 32 6.50 -0.83 -13.52
C PHE A 32 5.70 0.44 -13.83
N PHE A 33 5.71 1.41 -12.89
CA PHE A 33 4.99 2.68 -13.04
C PHE A 33 5.88 3.83 -13.52
N GLU A 34 7.09 3.55 -14.00
CA GLU A 34 8.06 4.57 -14.39
C GLU A 34 7.52 5.50 -15.49
N GLU A 35 6.83 4.93 -16.48
CA GLU A 35 6.27 5.68 -17.62
C GLU A 35 4.77 5.99 -17.45
N GLU A 36 4.21 5.67 -16.30
CA GLU A 36 2.82 5.97 -16.01
C GLU A 36 2.60 7.48 -15.99
N LYS A 37 1.56 7.97 -16.65
CA LYS A 37 1.28 9.41 -16.77
C LYS A 37 0.55 9.98 -15.56
N ARG A 38 -0.17 9.14 -14.81
CA ARG A 38 -0.84 9.55 -13.57
C ARG A 38 0.19 9.69 -12.45
N SER A 39 -0.09 10.55 -11.49
CA SER A 39 0.71 10.65 -10.27
C SER A 39 0.69 9.33 -9.52
N VAL A 40 1.78 8.99 -8.83
CA VAL A 40 1.89 7.74 -8.08
C VAL A 40 2.38 8.05 -6.66
N LEU A 41 1.64 7.54 -5.69
CA LEU A 41 2.02 7.58 -4.29
C LEU A 41 2.47 6.19 -3.87
N PHE A 42 3.76 6.03 -3.59
CA PHE A 42 4.36 4.75 -3.20
C PHE A 42 4.49 4.67 -1.69
N PHE A 43 4.12 3.51 -1.12
CA PHE A 43 4.37 3.17 0.28
C PHE A 43 5.26 1.94 0.39
N ASN A 44 6.10 1.92 1.42
CA ASN A 44 6.88 0.75 1.80
C ASN A 44 6.97 0.63 3.32
N CYS A 45 7.06 -0.60 3.82
CA CYS A 45 7.29 -0.87 5.24
C CYS A 45 8.21 -2.09 5.41
N GLU A 46 8.72 -2.30 6.61
CA GLU A 46 9.62 -3.40 6.95
C GLU A 46 8.83 -4.66 7.33
N ASN A 47 8.30 -5.39 6.36
CA ASN A 47 7.60 -6.68 6.54
C ASN A 47 6.60 -6.73 7.72
N THR A 48 5.94 -5.61 8.00
CA THR A 48 4.96 -5.51 9.09
C THR A 48 3.53 -5.70 8.61
N TRP A 49 3.33 -5.96 7.33
CA TRP A 49 2.03 -5.98 6.67
C TRP A 49 1.23 -4.69 6.87
N TYR A 50 1.96 -3.58 7.11
CA TYR A 50 1.42 -2.22 7.29
C TYR A 50 0.45 -2.09 8.48
N VAL A 51 0.37 -3.11 9.36
CA VAL A 51 -0.62 -3.11 10.46
C VAL A 51 -0.31 -2.06 11.53
N ASP A 52 0.92 -1.63 11.65
CA ASP A 52 1.38 -0.66 12.64
C ASP A 52 1.36 0.80 12.14
N CYS A 53 0.97 1.03 10.88
CA CYS A 53 1.04 2.37 10.29
C CYS A 53 -0.21 2.77 9.50
N ILE A 54 -1.34 2.12 9.76
CA ILE A 54 -2.61 2.41 9.06
C ILE A 54 -3.01 3.87 9.19
N GLU A 55 -2.96 4.43 10.40
CA GLU A 55 -3.36 5.82 10.64
C GLU A 55 -2.41 6.80 9.96
N GLU A 56 -1.11 6.55 10.01
CA GLU A 56 -0.13 7.40 9.33
C GLU A 56 -0.35 7.40 7.82
N MET A 57 -0.59 6.23 7.23
CA MET A 57 -0.87 6.12 5.80
C MET A 57 -2.14 6.87 5.42
N LYS A 58 -3.19 6.74 6.24
CA LYS A 58 -4.44 7.46 6.02
C LYS A 58 -4.22 8.97 6.02
N GLU A 59 -3.46 9.50 6.96
CA GLU A 59 -3.13 10.91 7.02
C GLU A 59 -2.39 11.38 5.75
N VAL A 60 -1.42 10.61 5.29
CA VAL A 60 -0.68 10.90 4.06
C VAL A 60 -1.63 10.90 2.84
N ILE A 61 -2.46 9.88 2.73
CA ILE A 61 -3.41 9.75 1.62
C ILE A 61 -4.39 10.92 1.62
N ASP A 62 -4.99 11.23 2.76
CA ASP A 62 -5.94 12.33 2.86
C ASP A 62 -5.29 13.68 2.47
N SER A 63 -4.06 13.90 2.90
CA SER A 63 -3.29 15.09 2.54
C SER A 63 -3.04 15.18 1.04
N VAL A 64 -2.64 14.07 0.41
CA VAL A 64 -2.41 14.02 -1.04
C VAL A 64 -3.70 14.22 -1.82
N LEU A 65 -4.78 13.57 -1.42
CA LEU A 65 -6.10 13.74 -2.05
C LEU A 65 -6.57 15.19 -1.98
N ASN A 66 -6.38 15.82 -0.83
CA ASN A 66 -6.79 17.21 -0.65
C ASN A 66 -5.94 18.17 -1.50
N ARG A 67 -4.65 17.91 -1.63
CA ARG A 67 -3.74 18.75 -2.39
C ARG A 67 -3.89 18.58 -3.91
N LEU A 68 -3.92 17.35 -4.39
CA LEU A 68 -3.98 17.05 -5.82
C LEU A 68 -5.39 17.08 -6.40
N LYS A 69 -6.40 16.76 -5.59
CA LYS A 69 -7.80 16.63 -6.04
C LYS A 69 -7.91 15.82 -7.33
N PRO A 70 -7.41 14.57 -7.32
CA PRO A 70 -7.31 13.79 -8.54
C PRO A 70 -8.69 13.43 -9.11
N SER A 71 -8.78 13.33 -10.43
CA SER A 71 -10.01 12.94 -11.13
C SER A 71 -10.33 11.45 -10.96
N SER A 72 -9.30 10.64 -10.69
CA SER A 72 -9.44 9.20 -10.43
C SER A 72 -8.40 8.76 -9.43
N VAL A 73 -8.74 7.75 -8.62
CA VAL A 73 -7.84 7.15 -7.64
C VAL A 73 -7.94 5.64 -7.73
N VAL A 74 -6.81 4.96 -7.73
CA VAL A 74 -6.73 3.50 -7.75
C VAL A 74 -5.75 3.06 -6.67
N PHE A 75 -6.12 2.04 -5.90
CA PHE A 75 -5.23 1.36 -4.97
C PHE A 75 -4.67 0.11 -5.63
N TYR A 76 -3.38 -0.14 -5.44
CA TYR A 76 -2.67 -1.25 -6.07
C TYR A 76 -1.71 -1.90 -5.09
N GLY A 77 -1.77 -3.22 -4.96
CA GLY A 77 -0.84 -3.95 -4.10
C GLY A 77 -0.77 -5.42 -4.41
N ALA A 78 0.38 -6.02 -4.12
CA ALA A 78 0.62 -7.44 -4.27
C ALA A 78 1.21 -8.01 -2.98
N SER A 79 0.88 -9.25 -2.63
CA SER A 79 1.37 -9.94 -1.45
C SER A 79 1.08 -9.12 -0.17
N MET A 80 2.11 -8.76 0.59
CA MET A 80 2.00 -7.87 1.75
C MET A 80 1.32 -6.54 1.37
N GLY A 81 1.71 -5.96 0.24
CA GLY A 81 1.08 -4.73 -0.27
C GLY A 81 -0.37 -4.94 -0.69
N GLY A 82 -0.73 -6.14 -1.12
CA GLY A 82 -2.13 -6.49 -1.41
C GLY A 82 -3.01 -6.44 -0.16
N TYR A 83 -2.50 -6.93 0.96
CA TYR A 83 -3.20 -6.82 2.25
C TYR A 83 -3.41 -5.36 2.64
N ALA A 84 -2.37 -4.53 2.50
CA ALA A 84 -2.46 -3.10 2.78
C ALA A 84 -3.48 -2.40 1.88
N ALA A 85 -3.43 -2.67 0.57
CA ALA A 85 -4.36 -2.08 -0.39
C ALA A 85 -5.81 -2.45 -0.07
N MET A 86 -6.05 -3.68 0.36
CA MET A 86 -7.37 -4.13 0.78
C MET A 86 -7.86 -3.37 2.02
N ARG A 87 -7.03 -3.29 3.07
CA ARG A 87 -7.40 -2.60 4.31
C ARG A 87 -7.59 -1.10 4.12
N ILE A 88 -6.61 -0.46 3.48
CA ILE A 88 -6.66 0.98 3.24
C ILE A 88 -7.73 1.31 2.21
N GLY A 89 -7.81 0.54 1.12
CA GLY A 89 -8.84 0.73 0.10
C GLY A 89 -10.25 0.63 0.66
N GLY A 90 -10.45 -0.20 1.68
CA GLY A 90 -11.73 -0.32 2.38
C GLY A 90 -12.16 0.96 3.10
N LEU A 91 -11.23 1.85 3.42
CA LEU A 91 -11.53 3.16 4.01
C LEU A 91 -11.96 4.19 2.95
N TYR A 92 -11.77 3.87 1.68
CA TYR A 92 -12.11 4.73 0.54
C TYR A 92 -12.94 3.94 -0.48
N PRO A 93 -14.15 3.48 -0.10
CA PRO A 93 -14.89 2.49 -0.90
C PRO A 93 -15.31 2.96 -2.28
N LYS A 94 -15.30 4.25 -2.56
CA LYS A 94 -15.62 4.77 -3.89
C LYS A 94 -14.50 4.60 -4.91
N TYR A 95 -13.30 4.22 -4.49
CA TYR A 95 -12.16 4.02 -5.38
C TYR A 95 -11.87 2.54 -5.58
N PRO A 96 -11.52 2.11 -6.82
CA PRO A 96 -11.21 0.71 -7.08
C PRO A 96 -9.88 0.30 -6.46
N THR A 97 -9.78 -0.99 -6.10
CA THR A 97 -8.57 -1.60 -5.54
C THR A 97 -8.20 -2.83 -6.36
N PHE A 98 -6.94 -2.89 -6.80
CA PHE A 98 -6.40 -4.03 -7.53
C PHE A 98 -5.46 -4.81 -6.62
N LEU A 99 -5.79 -6.07 -6.37
CA LEU A 99 -5.06 -6.95 -5.44
C LEU A 99 -4.46 -8.14 -6.19
N PHE A 100 -3.21 -8.46 -5.85
CA PHE A 100 -2.53 -9.61 -6.42
C PHE A 100 -1.93 -10.46 -5.29
N GLY A 101 -2.52 -11.65 -5.07
CA GLY A 101 -2.03 -12.60 -4.08
C GLY A 101 -2.00 -12.10 -2.63
N PRO A 102 -3.02 -11.38 -2.13
CA PRO A 102 -3.02 -10.92 -0.74
C PRO A 102 -3.30 -12.07 0.22
N GLU A 103 -2.79 -11.95 1.45
CA GLU A 103 -3.27 -12.75 2.56
C GLU A 103 -4.46 -12.04 3.18
N LEU A 104 -5.61 -12.71 3.25
CA LEU A 104 -6.81 -12.14 3.85
C LEU A 104 -6.78 -12.23 5.37
N GLU A 105 -6.09 -13.24 5.90
CA GLU A 105 -5.85 -13.46 7.32
C GLU A 105 -4.37 -13.63 7.54
N LEU A 106 -3.81 -12.91 8.50
CA LEU A 106 -2.37 -12.95 8.75
C LEU A 106 -1.97 -14.09 9.69
N TYR A 107 -0.70 -14.49 9.58
CA TYR A 107 -0.04 -15.49 10.45
C TYR A 107 -0.63 -16.89 10.39
N ILE A 108 -1.31 -17.25 9.31
CA ILE A 108 -1.68 -18.66 9.07
C ILE A 108 -0.38 -19.46 8.95
N PRO A 109 -0.23 -20.58 9.69
CA PRO A 109 0.98 -21.39 9.63
C PRO A 109 1.42 -21.71 8.21
N GLY A 110 2.68 -21.41 7.88
CA GLY A 110 3.24 -21.62 6.56
C GLY A 110 3.04 -20.50 5.56
N SER A 111 2.24 -19.47 5.90
CA SER A 111 2.03 -18.31 5.05
C SER A 111 3.24 -17.37 5.03
N LEU A 112 3.26 -16.42 4.10
CA LEU A 112 4.34 -15.42 4.00
C LEU A 112 4.42 -14.54 5.26
N SER A 113 3.28 -14.13 5.81
CA SER A 113 3.26 -13.31 7.02
C SER A 113 3.74 -14.08 8.23
N HIS A 114 3.42 -15.36 8.34
CA HIS A 114 3.92 -16.23 9.40
C HIS A 114 5.45 -16.38 9.34
N LYS A 115 6.02 -16.46 8.13
CA LYS A 115 7.46 -16.66 7.92
C LYS A 115 8.26 -15.36 8.01
N ASN A 116 7.70 -14.23 7.61
CA ASN A 116 8.46 -13.01 7.32
C ASN A 116 8.06 -11.79 8.15
N ALA A 117 6.87 -11.78 8.78
CA ALA A 117 6.43 -10.60 9.51
C ALA A 117 7.34 -10.31 10.70
N THR A 118 7.62 -9.03 10.90
CA THR A 118 8.45 -8.53 12.01
C THR A 118 7.62 -8.07 13.19
N ILE A 119 6.30 -8.14 13.08
CA ILE A 119 5.36 -7.73 14.13
C ILE A 119 4.76 -8.96 14.80
N ARG A 120 4.42 -8.86 16.07
CA ARG A 120 3.80 -9.97 16.80
C ARG A 120 2.34 -10.15 16.39
N GLN A 121 1.88 -11.40 16.42
CA GLN A 121 0.51 -11.75 16.06
C GLN A 121 -0.55 -11.03 16.90
N ASP A 122 -0.31 -10.80 18.18
CA ASP A 122 -1.22 -10.11 19.10
C ASP A 122 -1.40 -8.61 18.77
N ASN A 123 -0.58 -8.07 17.89
CA ASN A 123 -0.69 -6.69 17.41
C ASN A 123 -1.45 -6.57 16.08
N VAL A 124 -1.98 -7.67 15.57
CA VAL A 124 -2.65 -7.70 14.27
C VAL A 124 -4.15 -7.64 14.43
N ASP A 125 -4.81 -6.71 13.71
CA ASP A 125 -6.26 -6.66 13.60
C ASP A 125 -6.72 -7.67 12.55
N ILE A 126 -7.72 -8.45 12.89
CA ILE A 126 -8.35 -9.40 11.96
C ILE A 126 -9.43 -8.65 11.20
N LEU A 127 -9.45 -8.82 9.89
CA LEU A 127 -10.44 -8.21 9.00
C LEU A 127 -11.80 -8.89 9.11
#